data_59eb7307836c20ac5b7ac01fa294c18f
#
_entry.id   59eb7307836c20ac5b7ac01fa294c18f
#
_cell.length_a   1.000
_cell.length_b   1.000
_cell.length_c   1.000
_cell.angle_alpha   90.00
_cell.angle_beta   90.00
_cell.angle_gamma   90.00
#
_symmetry.space_group_name_H-M   'P 1'
#
loop_
_entity.id
_entity.type
_entity.pdbx_description
1 polymer ?
#
loop_
_entity_poly.entity_id
_entity_poly.type
_entity_poly.pdbx_seq_one_letter_code
_entity_poly.pdbx_strand_id
1 'polypeptide(L)'
;MSSARKYVSLFLAGAMLTAALAVPASADSVDYEGYLVLGADLSDDQEATVLSLMGITDTTNYSVSYTTHEEEEEYFGDYLDDSVLGTKALSSILLIPQDEGSGIDITLYNISYCTEEMYQSALIDAGVSDVKVIVAGPTSLSGTCALTSAVKAYSLMTGEDVDESSVDAAVNEIVTTGEVGEEIGDTDTATELIAALKQTVIEEDLSESQIEEALDQLTEEMDVTLSDESKEEIIDLMMKLKECDIDVDALREQASELYNEISDVLENIDVEEVSSTLGGFFGTIIDNIVSFFKALFGGN
;
A
#
# COMPACT_ATOMS: atom_id res chain seq x y z
N MET A 1 -40.71 68.79 -2.23
CA MET A 1 -42.02 68.78 -1.54
C MET A 1 -42.40 67.35 -1.27
N SER A 2 -42.71 67.04 -0.02
CA SER A 2 -43.43 65.91 0.54
C SER A 2 -42.59 64.62 0.73
N SER A 3 -42.01 64.45 1.81
CA SER A 3 -42.38 63.96 3.13
C SER A 3 -42.56 62.44 3.16
N ALA A 4 -41.48 61.74 3.50
CA ALA A 4 -41.44 60.31 3.82
C ALA A 4 -41.88 60.11 5.28
N ARG A 5 -42.86 59.26 5.51
CA ARG A 5 -43.22 58.80 6.84
C ARG A 5 -42.65 57.40 7.09
N LYS A 6 -41.81 57.34 8.12
CA LYS A 6 -41.26 56.12 8.71
C LYS A 6 -42.39 55.37 9.42
N TYR A 7 -42.49 54.07 9.14
CA TYR A 7 -43.17 53.10 10.03
C TYR A 7 -42.14 52.15 10.60
N VAL A 8 -41.90 52.31 11.87
CA VAL A 8 -41.20 51.36 12.72
C VAL A 8 -42.21 50.31 13.14
N SER A 9 -42.07 49.11 12.64
CA SER A 9 -42.82 47.96 13.16
C SER A 9 -41.93 47.16 14.03
N LEU A 10 -42.20 47.18 15.31
CA LEU A 10 -41.60 46.38 16.35
C LEU A 10 -42.15 44.96 16.24
N PHE A 11 -41.37 44.01 15.72
CA PHE A 11 -41.67 42.58 15.82
C PHE A 11 -40.94 41.99 17.01
N LEU A 12 -41.64 41.70 18.07
CA LEU A 12 -41.23 40.85 19.18
C LEU A 12 -41.32 39.41 18.68
N ALA A 13 -40.17 38.85 18.23
CA ALA A 13 -40.05 37.42 17.95
C ALA A 13 -39.51 36.76 19.19
N GLY A 14 -40.39 36.02 19.90
CA GLY A 14 -39.98 35.18 21.02
C GLY A 14 -38.99 34.11 20.59
N ALA A 15 -37.83 34.13 21.19
CA ALA A 15 -36.85 33.06 21.08
C ALA A 15 -37.41 31.82 21.82
N MET A 16 -37.97 30.88 21.06
CA MET A 16 -38.11 29.50 21.56
C MET A 16 -36.74 28.87 21.49
N LEU A 17 -36.11 28.79 22.66
CA LEU A 17 -34.92 27.99 22.90
C LEU A 17 -35.34 26.52 22.88
N THR A 18 -35.38 25.91 21.69
CA THR A 18 -35.40 24.46 21.58
C THR A 18 -34.02 23.96 21.99
N ALA A 19 -33.87 23.54 23.26
CA ALA A 19 -32.79 22.69 23.68
C ALA A 19 -32.91 21.38 22.89
N ALA A 20 -32.19 21.29 21.75
CA ALA A 20 -31.90 20.01 21.17
C ALA A 20 -31.04 19.28 22.18
N LEU A 21 -31.65 18.33 22.88
CA LEU A 21 -30.91 17.30 23.56
C LEU A 21 -30.17 16.53 22.48
N ALA A 22 -28.90 16.90 22.28
CA ALA A 22 -27.98 16.04 21.59
C ALA A 22 -27.90 14.76 22.44
N VAL A 23 -28.66 13.77 22.07
CA VAL A 23 -28.45 12.41 22.48
C VAL A 23 -27.10 12.08 21.84
N PRO A 24 -26.04 11.78 22.61
CA PRO A 24 -24.87 11.19 22.01
C PRO A 24 -25.38 9.89 21.36
N ALA A 25 -25.32 9.82 20.05
CA ALA A 25 -25.36 8.55 19.35
C ALA A 25 -24.06 7.86 19.75
N SER A 26 -24.07 7.16 20.90
CA SER A 26 -23.16 6.08 21.11
C SER A 26 -23.63 5.01 20.11
N ALA A 27 -23.13 5.06 18.89
CA ALA A 27 -23.01 3.84 18.14
C ALA A 27 -22.15 2.96 19.05
N ASP A 28 -22.70 1.86 19.55
CA ASP A 28 -21.90 0.78 20.08
C ASP A 28 -20.94 0.42 18.94
N SER A 29 -19.69 0.85 19.04
CA SER A 29 -18.64 0.37 18.16
C SER A 29 -18.53 -1.11 18.46
N VAL A 30 -18.99 -1.94 17.53
CA VAL A 30 -18.73 -3.37 17.60
C VAL A 30 -17.23 -3.50 17.42
N ASP A 31 -16.55 -3.97 18.46
CA ASP A 31 -15.12 -4.20 18.48
C ASP A 31 -14.89 -5.51 17.72
N TYR A 32 -14.58 -5.41 16.43
CA TYR A 32 -14.28 -6.56 15.59
C TYR A 32 -12.85 -7.04 15.83
N GLU A 33 -12.63 -8.37 15.82
CA GLU A 33 -11.30 -8.97 15.87
C GLU A 33 -10.51 -8.71 14.58
N GLY A 34 -11.20 -8.42 13.47
CA GLY A 34 -10.61 -8.08 12.19
C GLY A 34 -11.65 -7.76 11.12
N TYR A 35 -11.15 -7.32 9.99
CA TYR A 35 -11.91 -6.88 8.82
C TYR A 35 -11.62 -7.82 7.66
N LEU A 36 -12.57 -8.68 7.36
CA LEU A 36 -12.48 -9.73 6.35
C LEU A 36 -13.19 -9.31 5.08
N VAL A 37 -12.49 -9.27 3.96
CA VAL A 37 -13.08 -9.04 2.65
C VAL A 37 -12.78 -10.24 1.76
N LEU A 38 -13.84 -10.91 1.33
CA LEU A 38 -13.79 -12.13 0.53
C LEU A 38 -14.03 -11.82 -0.95
N GLY A 39 -13.39 -12.57 -1.83
CA GLY A 39 -13.73 -12.55 -3.25
C GLY A 39 -15.16 -13.06 -3.47
N ALA A 40 -15.99 -12.27 -4.18
CA ALA A 40 -17.41 -12.56 -4.35
C ALA A 40 -17.72 -13.80 -5.22
N ASP A 41 -16.73 -14.28 -5.99
CA ASP A 41 -16.88 -15.45 -6.87
C ASP A 41 -16.43 -16.78 -6.23
N LEU A 42 -16.09 -16.76 -4.94
CA LEU A 42 -15.75 -17.97 -4.20
C LEU A 42 -16.98 -18.89 -4.10
N SER A 43 -16.80 -20.18 -4.39
CA SER A 43 -17.77 -21.19 -4.00
C SER A 43 -17.65 -21.50 -2.49
N ASP A 44 -18.67 -22.13 -1.90
CA ASP A 44 -18.69 -22.49 -0.47
C ASP A 44 -17.42 -23.28 -0.05
N ASP A 45 -16.94 -24.21 -0.89
CA ASP A 45 -15.73 -25.00 -0.64
C ASP A 45 -14.44 -24.15 -0.73
N GLN A 46 -14.41 -23.18 -1.64
CA GLN A 46 -13.30 -22.24 -1.80
C GLN A 46 -13.24 -21.25 -0.65
N GLU A 47 -14.38 -20.71 -0.24
CA GLU A 47 -14.50 -19.84 0.92
C GLU A 47 -14.02 -20.55 2.20
N ALA A 48 -14.48 -21.78 2.42
CA ALA A 48 -14.01 -22.59 3.56
C ALA A 48 -12.49 -22.83 3.53
N THR A 49 -11.90 -22.97 2.34
CA THR A 49 -10.45 -23.11 2.16
C THR A 49 -9.74 -21.80 2.54
N VAL A 50 -10.19 -20.66 2.04
CA VAL A 50 -9.65 -19.33 2.33
C VAL A 50 -9.73 -19.03 3.84
N LEU A 51 -10.88 -19.22 4.46
CA LEU A 51 -11.08 -19.03 5.90
C LEU A 51 -10.13 -19.93 6.71
N SER A 52 -9.95 -21.19 6.30
CA SER A 52 -9.01 -22.10 6.97
C SER A 52 -7.55 -21.64 6.87
N LEU A 53 -7.12 -21.10 5.72
CA LEU A 53 -5.78 -20.55 5.54
C LEU A 53 -5.56 -19.30 6.41
N MET A 54 -6.59 -18.47 6.58
CA MET A 54 -6.57 -17.30 7.47
C MET A 54 -6.73 -17.65 8.96
N GLY A 55 -6.93 -18.94 9.30
CA GLY A 55 -7.12 -19.39 10.68
C GLY A 55 -8.51 -19.08 11.25
N ILE A 56 -9.48 -18.70 10.41
CA ILE A 56 -10.83 -18.33 10.82
C ILE A 56 -11.72 -19.58 10.82
N THR A 57 -12.35 -19.88 11.96
CA THR A 57 -13.32 -20.97 12.11
C THR A 57 -14.75 -20.48 12.27
N ASP A 58 -14.93 -19.22 12.64
CA ASP A 58 -16.22 -18.55 12.83
C ASP A 58 -16.05 -17.07 12.53
N THR A 59 -16.86 -16.53 11.64
CA THR A 59 -16.80 -15.15 11.18
C THR A 59 -17.60 -14.16 12.03
N THR A 60 -18.24 -14.63 13.10
CA THR A 60 -19.17 -13.82 13.93
C THR A 60 -18.50 -12.58 14.54
N ASN A 61 -17.20 -12.66 14.84
CA ASN A 61 -16.44 -11.57 15.46
C ASN A 61 -15.74 -10.68 14.43
N TYR A 62 -15.91 -10.94 13.14
CA TYR A 62 -15.28 -10.19 12.07
C TYR A 62 -16.28 -9.29 11.35
N SER A 63 -15.82 -8.12 10.90
CA SER A 63 -16.54 -7.35 9.90
C SER A 63 -16.34 -8.02 8.55
N VAL A 64 -17.40 -8.50 7.91
CA VAL A 64 -17.31 -9.26 6.66
C VAL A 64 -17.90 -8.46 5.51
N SER A 65 -17.14 -8.35 4.41
CA SER A 65 -17.57 -7.75 3.14
C SER A 65 -17.09 -8.61 1.97
N TYR A 66 -17.44 -8.21 0.75
CA TYR A 66 -17.08 -8.91 -0.48
C TYR A 66 -16.59 -7.93 -1.52
N THR A 67 -15.61 -8.36 -2.34
CA THR A 67 -15.16 -7.62 -3.52
C THR A 67 -15.57 -8.41 -4.77
N THR A 68 -16.22 -7.72 -5.70
CA THR A 68 -16.62 -8.29 -6.98
C THR A 68 -15.51 -8.12 -8.02
N HIS A 69 -15.55 -8.92 -9.07
CA HIS A 69 -14.64 -8.76 -10.21
C HIS A 69 -14.85 -7.42 -10.93
N GLU A 70 -16.07 -6.88 -10.95
CA GLU A 70 -16.37 -5.56 -11.52
C GLU A 70 -15.66 -4.44 -10.72
N GLU A 71 -15.61 -4.54 -9.37
CA GLU A 71 -14.83 -3.62 -8.53
C GLU A 71 -13.31 -3.77 -8.75
N GLU A 72 -12.82 -4.98 -8.98
CA GLU A 72 -11.42 -5.23 -9.32
C GLU A 72 -11.07 -4.64 -10.70
N GLU A 73 -11.92 -4.82 -11.72
CA GLU A 73 -11.76 -4.22 -13.04
C GLU A 73 -11.76 -2.69 -13.00
N GLU A 74 -12.50 -2.07 -12.09
CA GLU A 74 -12.53 -0.61 -11.92
C GLU A 74 -11.16 -0.05 -11.49
N TYR A 75 -10.41 -0.77 -10.66
CA TYR A 75 -9.09 -0.35 -10.19
C TYR A 75 -7.95 -0.77 -11.12
N PHE A 76 -8.00 -1.96 -11.66
CA PHE A 76 -6.88 -2.58 -12.38
C PHE A 76 -7.09 -2.72 -13.89
N GLY A 77 -8.32 -2.55 -14.38
CA GLY A 77 -8.65 -2.85 -15.78
C GLY A 77 -7.96 -1.98 -16.81
N ASP A 78 -7.54 -0.76 -16.42
CA ASP A 78 -6.78 0.14 -17.30
C ASP A 78 -5.26 -0.18 -17.30
N TYR A 79 -4.79 -1.00 -16.35
CA TYR A 79 -3.37 -1.28 -16.11
C TYR A 79 -2.97 -2.72 -16.43
N LEU A 80 -3.84 -3.68 -16.18
CA LEU A 80 -3.51 -5.10 -16.29
C LEU A 80 -4.35 -5.82 -17.35
N ASP A 81 -3.68 -6.67 -18.11
CA ASP A 81 -4.34 -7.59 -19.03
C ASP A 81 -5.22 -8.62 -18.30
N ASP A 82 -6.32 -9.06 -18.97
CA ASP A 82 -7.21 -10.12 -18.48
C ASP A 82 -6.46 -11.41 -18.08
N SER A 83 -5.26 -11.64 -18.62
CA SER A 83 -4.43 -12.82 -18.30
C SER A 83 -3.87 -12.78 -16.88
N VAL A 84 -3.66 -11.58 -16.31
CA VAL A 84 -3.22 -11.36 -14.93
C VAL A 84 -4.41 -11.15 -14.01
N LEU A 85 -5.35 -10.29 -14.42
CA LEU A 85 -6.56 -9.97 -13.66
C LEU A 85 -7.46 -11.21 -13.49
N GLY A 86 -7.56 -12.03 -14.54
CA GLY A 86 -8.46 -13.17 -14.56
C GLY A 86 -9.90 -12.78 -14.93
N THR A 87 -10.88 -13.55 -14.45
CA THR A 87 -12.30 -13.32 -14.75
C THR A 87 -13.19 -13.51 -13.51
N LYS A 88 -12.58 -13.56 -12.33
CA LYS A 88 -13.26 -13.85 -11.06
C LYS A 88 -12.51 -13.25 -9.88
N ALA A 89 -13.25 -12.64 -9.00
CA ALA A 89 -12.77 -12.18 -7.70
C ALA A 89 -12.67 -13.38 -6.73
N LEU A 90 -11.47 -13.90 -6.52
CA LEU A 90 -11.24 -15.10 -5.70
C LEU A 90 -10.25 -14.87 -4.56
N SER A 91 -9.26 -13.96 -4.69
CA SER A 91 -8.37 -13.64 -3.58
C SER A 91 -9.10 -12.82 -2.54
N SER A 92 -8.71 -13.00 -1.29
CA SER A 92 -9.38 -12.43 -0.13
C SER A 92 -8.35 -11.90 0.85
N ILE A 93 -8.73 -10.93 1.67
CA ILE A 93 -7.86 -10.30 2.65
C ILE A 93 -8.52 -10.25 4.02
N LEU A 94 -7.70 -10.37 5.05
CA LEU A 94 -8.04 -10.13 6.44
C LEU A 94 -7.09 -9.07 7.00
N LEU A 95 -7.63 -7.95 7.47
CA LEU A 95 -6.90 -6.95 8.23
C LEU A 95 -7.21 -7.11 9.73
N ILE A 96 -6.18 -7.20 10.55
CA ILE A 96 -6.27 -7.28 12.01
C ILE A 96 -5.53 -6.07 12.58
N PRO A 97 -6.24 -5.11 13.20
CA PRO A 97 -5.60 -3.95 13.81
C PRO A 97 -4.54 -4.38 14.83
N GLN A 98 -3.43 -3.65 14.88
CA GLN A 98 -2.35 -3.85 15.83
C GLN A 98 -2.16 -2.62 16.71
N ASP A 99 -1.29 -2.71 17.71
CA ASP A 99 -0.93 -1.58 18.57
C ASP A 99 -0.09 -0.57 17.76
N GLU A 100 -0.18 0.73 18.09
CA GLU A 100 0.57 1.81 17.46
C GLU A 100 2.09 1.52 17.44
N GLY A 101 2.71 1.61 16.28
CA GLY A 101 4.13 1.33 16.04
C GLY A 101 4.43 -0.16 15.83
N SER A 102 3.43 -0.98 15.51
CA SER A 102 3.63 -2.40 15.16
C SER A 102 4.00 -2.62 13.68
N GLY A 103 3.82 -1.60 12.85
CA GLY A 103 4.03 -1.70 11.41
C GLY A 103 3.03 -2.59 10.68
N ILE A 104 3.39 -3.05 9.49
CA ILE A 104 2.56 -3.90 8.64
C ILE A 104 3.17 -5.31 8.56
N ASP A 105 2.48 -6.32 9.14
CA ASP A 105 2.87 -7.74 9.08
C ASP A 105 2.02 -8.47 8.04
N ILE A 106 2.62 -8.94 6.95
CA ILE A 106 1.93 -9.56 5.81
C ILE A 106 2.21 -11.06 5.75
N THR A 107 1.19 -11.83 5.45
CA THR A 107 1.29 -13.26 5.17
C THR A 107 0.45 -13.60 3.94
N LEU A 108 1.07 -14.24 2.95
CA LEU A 108 0.42 -14.63 1.69
C LEU A 108 0.20 -16.15 1.62
N TYR A 109 -1.00 -16.57 1.20
CA TYR A 109 -1.33 -17.97 0.91
C TYR A 109 -1.86 -18.13 -0.51
N ASN A 110 -1.15 -18.91 -1.34
CA ASN A 110 -1.54 -19.20 -2.73
C ASN A 110 -1.61 -17.93 -3.62
N ILE A 111 -0.79 -16.95 -3.38
CA ILE A 111 -0.61 -15.76 -4.22
C ILE A 111 0.67 -15.93 -5.03
N SER A 112 0.65 -15.56 -6.31
CA SER A 112 1.76 -15.85 -7.24
C SER A 112 2.24 -14.66 -8.06
N TYR A 113 1.54 -13.53 -8.05
CA TYR A 113 1.95 -12.32 -8.75
C TYR A 113 2.35 -11.21 -7.77
N CYS A 114 1.45 -10.84 -6.85
CA CYS A 114 1.77 -9.85 -5.83
C CYS A 114 2.66 -10.46 -4.74
N THR A 115 3.77 -9.81 -4.40
CA THR A 115 4.67 -10.19 -3.28
C THR A 115 4.23 -9.54 -1.96
N GLU A 116 4.83 -9.94 -0.83
CA GLU A 116 4.57 -9.32 0.48
C GLU A 116 4.98 -7.85 0.46
N GLU A 117 6.15 -7.55 -0.13
CA GLU A 117 6.70 -6.21 -0.25
C GLU A 117 5.84 -5.31 -1.15
N MET A 118 5.31 -5.84 -2.26
CA MET A 118 4.37 -5.10 -3.12
C MET A 118 3.09 -4.72 -2.37
N TYR A 119 2.53 -5.64 -1.56
CA TYR A 119 1.40 -5.32 -0.70
C TYR A 119 1.76 -4.30 0.37
N GLN A 120 2.91 -4.45 1.03
CA GLN A 120 3.36 -3.53 2.07
C GLN A 120 3.50 -2.11 1.51
N SER A 121 4.18 -1.98 0.37
CA SER A 121 4.39 -0.69 -0.29
C SER A 121 3.07 -0.01 -0.65
N ALA A 122 2.17 -0.74 -1.31
CA ALA A 122 0.86 -0.20 -1.71
C ALA A 122 -0.05 0.14 -0.52
N LEU A 123 0.04 -0.61 0.58
CA LEU A 123 -0.72 -0.31 1.79
C LEU A 123 -0.22 0.96 2.47
N ILE A 124 1.10 1.20 2.47
CA ILE A 124 1.70 2.45 2.97
C ILE A 124 1.22 3.64 2.12
N ASP A 125 1.19 3.50 0.80
CA ASP A 125 0.69 4.54 -0.11
C ASP A 125 -0.79 4.87 0.12
N ALA A 126 -1.57 3.86 0.50
CA ALA A 126 -2.97 4.02 0.89
C ALA A 126 -3.16 4.55 2.33
N GLY A 127 -2.07 4.87 3.03
CA GLY A 127 -2.10 5.39 4.40
C GLY A 127 -2.42 4.33 5.47
N VAL A 128 -2.25 3.04 5.14
CA VAL A 128 -2.45 1.93 6.09
C VAL A 128 -1.21 1.77 6.96
N SER A 129 -1.40 1.62 8.27
CA SER A 129 -0.33 1.35 9.24
C SER A 129 -0.83 0.43 10.35
N ASP A 130 0.08 -0.15 11.11
CA ASP A 130 -0.21 -0.91 12.34
C ASP A 130 -1.27 -2.00 12.16
N VAL A 131 -1.09 -2.84 11.16
CA VAL A 131 -2.01 -3.94 10.83
C VAL A 131 -1.27 -5.24 10.55
N LYS A 132 -1.88 -6.34 10.95
CA LYS A 132 -1.56 -7.65 10.41
C LYS A 132 -2.47 -7.96 9.23
N VAL A 133 -1.86 -8.33 8.11
CA VAL A 133 -2.52 -8.60 6.84
C VAL A 133 -2.37 -10.07 6.49
N ILE A 134 -3.45 -10.74 6.19
CA ILE A 134 -3.42 -12.11 5.67
C ILE A 134 -4.16 -12.13 4.34
N VAL A 135 -3.44 -12.43 3.27
CA VAL A 135 -4.02 -12.59 1.93
C VAL A 135 -4.08 -14.08 1.58
N ALA A 136 -5.20 -14.53 1.08
CA ALA A 136 -5.38 -15.93 0.70
C ALA A 136 -6.18 -16.11 -0.58
N GLY A 137 -5.69 -17.03 -1.40
CA GLY A 137 -6.43 -17.59 -2.53
C GLY A 137 -6.81 -19.06 -2.28
N PRO A 138 -7.94 -19.54 -2.83
CA PRO A 138 -8.31 -20.96 -2.72
C PRO A 138 -7.35 -21.89 -3.50
N THR A 139 -6.65 -21.33 -4.47
CA THR A 139 -5.61 -21.95 -5.30
C THR A 139 -4.60 -20.86 -5.65
N SER A 140 -3.48 -21.17 -6.31
CA SER A 140 -2.56 -20.17 -6.80
C SER A 140 -3.24 -19.23 -7.80
N LEU A 141 -3.16 -17.90 -7.53
CA LEU A 141 -3.72 -16.82 -8.35
C LEU A 141 -2.96 -15.50 -8.13
N SER A 142 -3.25 -14.45 -8.92
CA SER A 142 -2.50 -13.21 -8.94
C SER A 142 -2.46 -12.48 -7.59
N GLY A 143 -3.60 -12.28 -6.97
CA GLY A 143 -3.73 -11.51 -5.73
C GLY A 143 -4.31 -10.09 -5.90
N THR A 144 -4.52 -9.62 -7.11
CA THR A 144 -5.00 -8.27 -7.43
C THR A 144 -6.36 -7.94 -6.80
N CYS A 145 -7.30 -8.88 -6.79
CA CYS A 145 -8.59 -8.71 -6.09
C CYS A 145 -8.41 -8.46 -4.58
N ALA A 146 -7.40 -9.06 -3.94
CA ALA A 146 -7.14 -8.83 -2.53
C ALA A 146 -6.62 -7.41 -2.26
N LEU A 147 -5.95 -6.75 -3.21
CA LEU A 147 -5.56 -5.34 -3.05
C LEU A 147 -6.78 -4.41 -3.11
N THR A 148 -7.68 -4.60 -4.07
CA THR A 148 -8.98 -3.92 -4.09
C THR A 148 -9.74 -4.14 -2.77
N SER A 149 -9.66 -5.36 -2.26
CA SER A 149 -10.26 -5.73 -0.97
C SER A 149 -9.59 -5.05 0.22
N ALA A 150 -8.28 -4.74 0.14
CA ALA A 150 -7.54 -4.04 1.19
C ALA A 150 -8.09 -2.63 1.41
N VAL A 151 -8.35 -1.88 0.34
CA VAL A 151 -8.96 -0.55 0.39
C VAL A 151 -10.32 -0.61 1.11
N LYS A 152 -11.15 -1.57 0.73
CA LYS A 152 -12.46 -1.79 1.36
C LYS A 152 -12.34 -2.19 2.84
N ALA A 153 -11.42 -3.08 3.18
CA ALA A 153 -11.18 -3.52 4.56
C ALA A 153 -10.68 -2.35 5.44
N TYR A 154 -9.79 -1.53 4.90
CA TYR A 154 -9.28 -0.34 5.60
C TYR A 154 -10.38 0.69 5.85
N SER A 155 -11.20 1.00 4.84
CA SER A 155 -12.36 1.89 5.02
C SER A 155 -13.35 1.36 6.06
N LEU A 156 -13.57 0.03 6.13
CA LEU A 156 -14.39 -0.58 7.18
C LEU A 156 -13.75 -0.49 8.57
N MET A 157 -12.42 -0.55 8.65
CA MET A 157 -11.65 -0.50 9.88
C MET A 157 -11.62 0.91 10.48
N THR A 158 -11.38 1.91 9.67
CA THR A 158 -11.22 3.31 10.09
C THR A 158 -12.54 4.07 10.12
N GLY A 159 -13.52 3.66 9.30
CA GLY A 159 -14.73 4.41 9.02
C GLY A 159 -14.50 5.62 8.11
N GLU A 160 -13.35 5.69 7.47
CA GLU A 160 -12.95 6.73 6.53
C GLU A 160 -12.74 6.11 5.13
N ASP A 161 -13.06 6.86 4.09
CA ASP A 161 -12.77 6.45 2.73
C ASP A 161 -11.29 6.72 2.44
N VAL A 162 -10.61 5.77 1.77
CA VAL A 162 -9.25 5.99 1.27
C VAL A 162 -9.31 7.00 0.11
N ASP A 163 -8.33 7.87 0.03
CA ASP A 163 -8.23 8.83 -1.05
C ASP A 163 -8.06 8.13 -2.40
N GLU A 164 -8.86 8.48 -3.40
CA GLU A 164 -8.87 7.85 -4.73
C GLU A 164 -7.50 7.98 -5.43
N SER A 165 -6.80 9.09 -5.26
CA SER A 165 -5.46 9.29 -5.83
C SER A 165 -4.42 8.39 -5.20
N SER A 166 -4.52 8.15 -3.89
CA SER A 166 -3.65 7.21 -3.18
C SER A 166 -3.88 5.76 -3.62
N VAL A 167 -5.14 5.37 -3.85
CA VAL A 167 -5.47 4.04 -4.38
C VAL A 167 -4.93 3.88 -5.80
N ASP A 168 -5.12 4.88 -6.68
CA ASP A 168 -4.60 4.84 -8.06
C ASP A 168 -3.07 4.75 -8.08
N ALA A 169 -2.38 5.47 -7.19
CA ALA A 169 -0.93 5.39 -7.06
C ALA A 169 -0.46 4.01 -6.58
N ALA A 170 -1.12 3.44 -5.56
CA ALA A 170 -0.82 2.11 -5.04
C ALA A 170 -1.02 1.00 -6.09
N VAL A 171 -2.11 1.07 -6.86
CA VAL A 171 -2.37 0.16 -7.98
C VAL A 171 -1.28 0.29 -9.05
N ASN A 172 -0.97 1.52 -9.45
CA ASN A 172 0.05 1.80 -10.45
C ASN A 172 1.43 1.30 -9.99
N GLU A 173 1.77 1.42 -8.70
CA GLU A 173 3.03 0.91 -8.16
C GLU A 173 3.14 -0.61 -8.30
N ILE A 174 2.09 -1.35 -7.94
CA ILE A 174 2.09 -2.81 -8.08
C ILE A 174 2.28 -3.22 -9.54
N VAL A 175 1.57 -2.56 -10.46
CA VAL A 175 1.67 -2.87 -11.88
C VAL A 175 3.06 -2.56 -12.41
N THR A 176 3.56 -1.35 -12.19
CA THR A 176 4.91 -0.93 -12.64
C THR A 176 5.99 -1.85 -12.05
N THR A 177 5.88 -2.21 -10.77
CA THR A 177 6.83 -3.13 -10.13
C THR A 177 6.79 -4.51 -10.76
N GLY A 178 5.59 -5.03 -11.07
CA GLY A 178 5.42 -6.31 -11.76
C GLY A 178 6.01 -6.30 -13.17
N GLU A 179 5.74 -5.27 -13.96
CA GLU A 179 6.26 -5.12 -15.33
C GLU A 179 7.78 -4.97 -15.36
N VAL A 180 8.34 -4.15 -14.47
CA VAL A 180 9.80 -4.02 -14.29
C VAL A 180 10.40 -5.37 -13.86
N GLY A 181 9.76 -6.08 -12.93
CA GLY A 181 10.19 -7.41 -12.51
C GLY A 181 10.19 -8.44 -13.63
N GLU A 182 9.20 -8.40 -14.53
CA GLU A 182 9.18 -9.23 -15.74
C GLU A 182 10.29 -8.84 -16.73
N GLU A 183 10.56 -7.55 -16.93
CA GLU A 183 11.60 -7.06 -17.82
C GLU A 183 12.99 -7.50 -17.37
N ILE A 184 13.31 -7.33 -16.08
CA ILE A 184 14.63 -7.68 -15.55
C ILE A 184 14.74 -9.16 -15.15
N GLY A 185 13.60 -9.87 -15.04
CA GLY A 185 13.52 -11.28 -14.65
C GLY A 185 13.65 -11.53 -13.15
N ASP A 186 13.45 -10.52 -12.32
CA ASP A 186 13.58 -10.55 -10.87
C ASP A 186 12.65 -9.50 -10.22
N THR A 187 11.54 -9.97 -9.64
CA THR A 187 10.54 -9.09 -9.02
C THR A 187 11.05 -8.49 -7.70
N ASP A 188 11.88 -9.21 -6.94
CA ASP A 188 12.42 -8.72 -5.68
C ASP A 188 13.34 -7.51 -5.95
N THR A 189 14.24 -7.62 -6.93
CA THR A 189 15.09 -6.49 -7.37
C THR A 189 14.26 -5.30 -7.88
N ALA A 190 13.16 -5.55 -8.62
CA ALA A 190 12.27 -4.48 -9.06
C ALA A 190 11.60 -3.76 -7.88
N THR A 191 11.13 -4.53 -6.90
CA THR A 191 10.51 -3.98 -5.68
C THR A 191 11.51 -3.13 -4.89
N GLU A 192 12.75 -3.61 -4.72
CA GLU A 192 13.81 -2.85 -4.06
C GLU A 192 14.13 -1.53 -4.80
N LEU A 193 14.21 -1.57 -6.13
CA LEU A 193 14.46 -0.38 -6.95
C LEU A 193 13.36 0.67 -6.78
N ILE A 194 12.09 0.26 -6.90
CA ILE A 194 10.93 1.14 -6.78
C ILE A 194 10.84 1.70 -5.36
N ALA A 195 11.00 0.89 -4.32
CA ALA A 195 10.95 1.32 -2.92
C ALA A 195 12.06 2.32 -2.57
N ALA A 196 13.30 2.07 -3.01
CA ALA A 196 14.43 2.96 -2.78
C ALA A 196 14.25 4.32 -3.49
N LEU A 197 13.77 4.29 -4.74
CA LEU A 197 13.50 5.51 -5.49
C LEU A 197 12.36 6.31 -4.84
N LYS A 198 11.25 5.64 -4.50
CA LYS A 198 10.09 6.25 -3.83
C LYS A 198 10.50 6.96 -2.54
N GLN A 199 11.23 6.29 -1.67
CA GLN A 199 11.73 6.90 -0.44
C GLN A 199 12.51 8.19 -0.72
N THR A 200 13.47 8.14 -1.64
CA THR A 200 14.31 9.30 -1.99
C THR A 200 13.47 10.45 -2.56
N VAL A 201 12.52 10.11 -3.45
CA VAL A 201 11.64 11.10 -4.10
C VAL A 201 10.75 11.82 -3.10
N ILE A 202 10.15 11.09 -2.17
CA ILE A 202 9.23 11.64 -1.18
C ILE A 202 9.98 12.43 -0.10
N GLU A 203 11.10 11.90 0.43
CA GLU A 203 11.86 12.56 1.48
C GLU A 203 12.54 13.86 1.02
N GLU A 204 13.07 13.88 -0.20
CA GLU A 204 13.81 15.02 -0.74
C GLU A 204 12.98 15.93 -1.64
N ASP A 205 11.70 15.61 -1.86
CA ASP A 205 10.76 16.33 -2.74
C ASP A 205 11.36 16.58 -4.15
N LEU A 206 11.90 15.51 -4.76
CA LEU A 206 12.62 15.61 -6.03
C LEU A 206 11.71 16.09 -7.17
N SER A 207 12.27 16.91 -8.05
CA SER A 207 11.64 17.25 -9.34
C SER A 207 11.79 16.12 -10.35
N GLU A 208 10.96 16.09 -11.39
CA GLU A 208 10.97 15.08 -12.46
C GLU A 208 12.40 14.82 -13.01
N SER A 209 13.17 15.86 -13.32
CA SER A 209 14.55 15.69 -13.81
C SER A 209 15.52 15.13 -12.76
N GLN A 210 15.26 15.33 -11.46
CA GLN A 210 16.05 14.74 -10.38
C GLN A 210 15.64 13.29 -10.14
N ILE A 211 14.36 12.95 -10.36
CA ILE A 211 13.87 11.57 -10.34
C ILE A 211 14.55 10.77 -11.45
N GLU A 212 14.61 11.31 -12.68
CA GLU A 212 15.34 10.68 -13.81
C GLU A 212 16.81 10.43 -13.46
N GLU A 213 17.51 11.42 -12.88
CA GLU A 213 18.91 11.28 -12.47
C GLU A 213 19.05 10.24 -11.32
N ALA A 214 18.15 10.22 -10.36
CA ALA A 214 18.17 9.25 -9.26
C ALA A 214 17.89 7.82 -9.76
N LEU A 215 16.93 7.65 -10.68
CA LEU A 215 16.64 6.37 -11.30
C LEU A 215 17.86 5.83 -12.11
N ASP A 216 18.50 6.70 -12.90
CA ASP A 216 19.71 6.31 -13.64
C ASP A 216 20.84 5.89 -12.70
N GLN A 217 21.03 6.56 -11.57
CA GLN A 217 22.03 6.18 -10.57
C GLN A 217 21.69 4.85 -9.90
N LEU A 218 20.45 4.65 -9.47
CA LEU A 218 20.00 3.40 -8.84
C LEU A 218 20.12 2.21 -9.80
N THR A 219 19.73 2.37 -11.08
CA THR A 219 19.85 1.30 -12.07
C THR A 219 21.32 0.96 -12.38
N GLU A 220 22.23 1.96 -12.37
CA GLU A 220 23.67 1.72 -12.51
C GLU A 220 24.23 0.98 -11.27
N GLU A 221 23.83 1.39 -10.06
CA GLU A 221 24.27 0.78 -8.80
C GLU A 221 23.75 -0.66 -8.64
N MET A 222 22.51 -0.92 -9.07
CA MET A 222 21.90 -2.25 -9.01
C MET A 222 22.23 -3.17 -10.19
N ASP A 223 23.08 -2.71 -11.15
CA ASP A 223 23.40 -3.42 -12.41
C ASP A 223 22.15 -3.85 -13.20
N VAL A 224 21.11 -3.02 -13.13
CA VAL A 224 19.82 -3.22 -13.79
C VAL A 224 19.79 -2.43 -15.10
N THR A 225 19.20 -3.02 -16.13
CA THR A 225 18.98 -2.32 -17.41
C THR A 225 17.49 -2.27 -17.68
N LEU A 226 16.95 -1.06 -17.82
CA LEU A 226 15.55 -0.81 -18.13
C LEU A 226 15.40 -0.24 -19.55
N SER A 227 14.27 -0.53 -20.17
CA SER A 227 13.84 0.13 -21.41
C SER A 227 13.51 1.62 -21.14
N ASP A 228 13.49 2.42 -22.20
CA ASP A 228 13.06 3.82 -22.09
C ASP A 228 11.58 3.92 -21.63
N GLU A 229 10.74 2.93 -22.00
CA GLU A 229 9.33 2.83 -21.63
C GLU A 229 9.18 2.61 -20.13
N SER A 230 9.84 1.60 -19.55
CA SER A 230 9.80 1.33 -18.11
C SER A 230 10.35 2.49 -17.27
N LYS A 231 11.38 3.19 -17.77
CA LYS A 231 11.88 4.40 -17.08
C LYS A 231 10.84 5.51 -17.06
N GLU A 232 10.12 5.75 -18.16
CA GLU A 232 9.05 6.75 -18.23
C GLU A 232 7.92 6.39 -17.28
N GLU A 233 7.50 5.12 -17.23
CA GLU A 233 6.46 4.62 -16.32
C GLU A 233 6.85 4.78 -14.84
N ILE A 234 8.10 4.46 -14.47
CA ILE A 234 8.61 4.66 -13.12
C ILE A 234 8.60 6.16 -12.74
N ILE A 235 9.03 7.05 -13.65
CA ILE A 235 9.04 8.49 -13.38
C ILE A 235 7.61 9.01 -13.19
N ASP A 236 6.68 8.59 -14.04
CA ASP A 236 5.26 8.96 -13.93
C ASP A 236 4.65 8.45 -12.61
N LEU A 237 4.96 7.21 -12.20
CA LEU A 237 4.58 6.67 -10.91
C LEU A 237 5.10 7.53 -9.76
N MET A 238 6.39 7.89 -9.77
CA MET A 238 6.98 8.72 -8.71
C MET A 238 6.31 10.11 -8.64
N MET A 239 5.95 10.68 -9.78
CA MET A 239 5.21 11.95 -9.81
C MET A 239 3.79 11.83 -9.23
N LYS A 240 3.11 10.71 -9.45
CA LYS A 240 1.80 10.44 -8.81
C LYS A 240 1.95 10.28 -7.30
N LEU A 241 2.91 9.50 -6.84
CA LEU A 241 3.18 9.25 -5.41
C LEU A 241 3.47 10.55 -4.64
N LYS A 242 4.11 11.52 -5.27
CA LYS A 242 4.33 12.87 -4.66
C LYS A 242 3.04 13.65 -4.41
N GLU A 243 1.96 13.34 -5.09
CA GLU A 243 0.66 13.98 -4.88
C GLU A 243 -0.14 13.32 -3.74
N CYS A 244 0.29 12.15 -3.27
CA CYS A 244 -0.32 11.40 -2.18
C CYS A 244 0.21 11.88 -0.81
N ASP A 245 -0.62 11.74 0.23
CA ASP A 245 -0.23 12.02 1.63
C ASP A 245 0.38 10.75 2.25
N ILE A 246 1.61 10.45 1.84
CA ILE A 246 2.32 9.22 2.25
C ILE A 246 2.99 9.41 3.60
N ASP A 247 2.86 8.43 4.50
CA ASP A 247 3.54 8.41 5.78
C ASP A 247 5.05 8.14 5.61
N VAL A 248 5.86 9.20 5.75
CA VAL A 248 7.32 9.15 5.63
C VAL A 248 7.96 8.25 6.69
N ASP A 249 7.37 8.15 7.88
CA ASP A 249 7.91 7.31 8.95
C ASP A 249 7.67 5.82 8.63
N ALA A 250 6.51 5.48 8.05
CA ALA A 250 6.23 4.14 7.55
C ALA A 250 7.15 3.74 6.38
N LEU A 251 7.44 4.66 5.43
CA LEU A 251 8.43 4.42 4.37
C LEU A 251 9.84 4.12 4.92
N ARG A 252 10.26 4.84 5.97
CA ARG A 252 11.57 4.60 6.61
C ARG A 252 11.63 3.24 7.31
N GLU A 253 10.54 2.83 7.94
CA GLU A 253 10.44 1.53 8.58
C GLU A 253 10.56 0.41 7.54
N GLN A 254 9.81 0.48 6.44
CA GLN A 254 9.90 -0.45 5.33
C GLN A 254 11.33 -0.56 4.77
N ALA A 255 11.97 0.59 4.49
CA ALA A 255 13.35 0.60 4.00
C ALA A 255 14.34 0.00 5.01
N SER A 256 14.10 0.18 6.32
CA SER A 256 14.91 -0.42 7.38
C SER A 256 14.71 -1.94 7.48
N GLU A 257 13.52 -2.44 7.25
CA GLU A 257 13.21 -3.87 7.22
C GLU A 257 13.89 -4.55 6.04
N LEU A 258 13.74 -4.01 4.82
CA LEU A 258 14.45 -4.47 3.62
C LEU A 258 15.97 -4.51 3.84
N TYR A 259 16.54 -3.47 4.48
CA TYR A 259 17.96 -3.42 4.82
C TYR A 259 18.38 -4.53 5.80
N ASN A 260 17.56 -4.80 6.82
CA ASN A 260 17.86 -5.83 7.82
C ASN A 260 17.80 -7.24 7.22
N GLU A 261 16.87 -7.52 6.33
CA GLU A 261 16.77 -8.79 5.62
C GLU A 261 18.00 -9.05 4.75
N ILE A 262 18.44 -8.04 3.97
CA ILE A 262 19.65 -8.11 3.18
C ILE A 262 20.88 -8.31 4.09
N SER A 263 20.96 -7.62 5.22
CA SER A 263 22.09 -7.71 6.14
C SER A 263 22.17 -9.07 6.83
N ASP A 264 21.05 -9.68 7.18
CA ASP A 264 20.99 -11.03 7.78
C ASP A 264 21.37 -12.12 6.74
N VAL A 265 21.02 -11.94 5.48
CA VAL A 265 21.47 -12.81 4.37
C VAL A 265 22.99 -12.69 4.20
N LEU A 266 23.54 -11.48 4.27
CA LEU A 266 24.98 -11.23 4.10
C LEU A 266 25.82 -11.71 5.27
N GLU A 267 25.34 -11.69 6.53
CA GLU A 267 26.04 -12.26 7.68
C GLU A 267 26.19 -13.79 7.59
N ASN A 268 25.31 -14.46 6.85
CA ASN A 268 25.32 -15.90 6.64
C ASN A 268 26.09 -16.35 5.38
N ILE A 269 26.57 -15.43 4.55
CA ILE A 269 27.37 -15.70 3.36
C ILE A 269 28.85 -15.42 3.68
N ASP A 270 29.72 -16.35 3.33
CA ASP A 270 31.18 -16.16 3.46
C ASP A 270 31.65 -15.07 2.47
N VAL A 271 31.77 -13.85 3.00
CA VAL A 271 32.03 -12.60 2.23
C VAL A 271 33.31 -12.69 1.37
N GLU A 272 34.29 -13.57 1.73
CA GLU A 272 35.49 -13.79 0.92
C GLU A 272 35.20 -14.54 -0.38
N GLU A 273 34.20 -15.41 -0.42
CA GLU A 273 33.84 -16.19 -1.62
C GLU A 273 32.91 -15.39 -2.56
N VAL A 274 32.00 -14.59 -2.01
CA VAL A 274 31.03 -13.75 -2.75
C VAL A 274 31.70 -12.49 -3.30
N SER A 275 32.61 -11.87 -2.57
CA SER A 275 33.40 -10.72 -3.02
C SER A 275 34.22 -10.99 -4.28
N SER A 276 34.52 -12.26 -4.59
CA SER A 276 35.23 -12.64 -5.79
C SER A 276 34.32 -12.92 -7.00
N THR A 277 33.03 -13.15 -6.78
CA THR A 277 32.06 -13.60 -7.82
C THR A 277 31.03 -12.53 -8.16
N LEU A 278 30.67 -11.68 -7.20
CA LEU A 278 29.69 -10.58 -7.36
C LEU A 278 30.34 -9.20 -7.14
N GLY A 279 31.62 -9.12 -7.45
CA GLY A 279 32.56 -8.02 -7.43
C GLY A 279 32.02 -6.64 -7.06
N GLY A 280 31.96 -6.30 -5.80
CA GLY A 280 31.88 -4.92 -5.36
C GLY A 280 30.48 -4.27 -5.36
N PHE A 281 29.51 -4.92 -5.98
CA PHE A 281 28.16 -4.37 -6.20
C PHE A 281 27.37 -4.24 -4.88
N PHE A 282 27.14 -5.35 -4.17
CA PHE A 282 26.45 -5.30 -2.88
C PHE A 282 27.20 -4.49 -1.82
N GLY A 283 28.53 -4.50 -1.86
CA GLY A 283 29.33 -3.70 -0.94
C GLY A 283 29.16 -2.19 -1.13
N THR A 284 28.94 -1.72 -2.36
CA THR A 284 28.78 -0.30 -2.65
C THR A 284 27.36 0.18 -2.37
N ILE A 285 26.35 -0.62 -2.69
CA ILE A 285 24.96 -0.34 -2.30
C ILE A 285 24.84 -0.30 -0.78
N ILE A 286 25.33 -1.32 -0.09
CA ILE A 286 25.32 -1.38 1.37
C ILE A 286 26.10 -0.21 1.97
N ASP A 287 27.27 0.14 1.43
CA ASP A 287 28.05 1.28 1.93
C ASP A 287 27.37 2.63 1.62
N ASN A 288 26.65 2.77 0.53
CA ASN A 288 25.90 3.98 0.20
C ASN A 288 24.58 4.05 0.98
N ILE A 289 23.82 2.97 1.08
CA ILE A 289 22.64 2.86 1.93
C ILE A 289 23.04 3.01 3.40
N VAL A 290 24.09 2.34 3.88
CA VAL A 290 24.63 2.50 5.24
C VAL A 290 25.19 3.91 5.46
N SER A 291 25.80 4.53 4.47
CA SER A 291 26.31 5.91 4.59
C SER A 291 25.19 6.91 4.57
N PHE A 292 24.14 6.68 3.80
CA PHE A 292 22.90 7.43 3.77
C PHE A 292 22.16 7.30 5.10
N PHE A 293 21.94 6.10 5.60
CA PHE A 293 21.32 5.87 6.92
C PHE A 293 22.21 6.34 8.08
N LYS A 294 23.54 6.23 8.01
CA LYS A 294 24.43 6.84 9.01
C LYS A 294 24.42 8.36 8.97
N ALA A 295 24.18 8.98 7.83
CA ALA A 295 23.99 10.41 7.72
C ALA A 295 22.63 10.85 8.28
N LEU A 296 21.57 10.05 8.08
CA LEU A 296 20.23 10.31 8.60
C LEU A 296 20.09 10.02 10.11
N PHE A 297 20.67 8.93 10.60
CA PHE A 297 20.51 8.45 11.99
C PHE A 297 21.78 8.62 12.85
N GLY A 298 22.92 8.96 12.25
CA GLY A 298 24.23 9.09 12.89
C GLY A 298 24.51 10.46 13.51
N GLY A 299 23.51 11.29 13.70
CA GLY A 299 23.59 12.57 14.39
C GLY A 299 23.65 12.40 15.91
N ASN A 300 24.76 11.88 16.44
CA ASN A 300 25.44 12.39 17.62
C ASN A 300 26.65 11.53 17.99
#